data_d956db947981a3e35be4da69d8ecdb10
#
_entry.id   d956db947981a3e35be4da69d8ecdb10
#
_cell.length_a   1.000
_cell.length_b   1.000
_cell.length_c   1.000
_cell.angle_alpha   90.00
_cell.angle_beta   90.00
_cell.angle_gamma   90.00
#
_symmetry.space_group_name_H-M   'P 1'
#
loop_
_entity.id
_entity.type
_entity.pdbx_description
1 polymer ?
#
loop_
_entity_poly.entity_id
_entity_poly.type
_entity_poly.pdbx_seq_one_letter_code
_entity_poly.pdbx_strand_id
1 'polypeptide(L)'
;MEPPPLRSGDLRPIPASRVFGFRAILVLAGRAAHLEAVRQRAGVLSKEGHLLVVSIRPMNESEFQAFLAQDIRDYAAEKVKSGNWTPDEALHRSREAHDRLLPDGLTTHNQHLFIIELDTQPVGRVWLSSDPEAAGGAGFIYDLFVAQPFRRKGVARQAMLLLEEHALGLGLKSLALHVFGHNVAARALYEDLGYAITNVNMAKELSAA
;
A
#
# COMPACT_ATOMS: atom_id res chain seq x y z
N MET A 1 -24.43 9.88 30.55
CA MET A 1 -24.15 8.45 30.26
C MET A 1 -23.17 8.45 29.10
N GLU A 2 -21.87 8.43 29.40
CA GLU A 2 -20.79 8.46 28.42
C GLU A 2 -20.66 7.10 27.74
N PRO A 3 -20.39 7.05 26.44
CA PRO A 3 -20.10 5.79 25.75
C PRO A 3 -18.72 5.27 26.16
N PRO A 4 -18.52 3.94 26.23
CA PRO A 4 -17.24 3.36 26.67
C PRO A 4 -16.13 3.62 25.65
N PRO A 5 -14.85 3.70 26.09
CA PRO A 5 -13.72 3.94 25.23
C PRO A 5 -13.50 2.77 24.26
N LEU A 6 -13.36 3.08 22.97
CA LEU A 6 -13.00 2.13 21.92
C LEU A 6 -11.59 1.60 22.18
N ARG A 7 -11.45 0.31 22.43
CA ARG A 7 -10.15 -0.36 22.57
C ARG A 7 -9.47 -0.38 21.19
N SER A 8 -8.24 0.11 21.15
CA SER A 8 -7.37 0.08 19.96
C SER A 8 -7.02 -1.38 19.66
N GLY A 9 -7.62 -1.95 18.62
CA GLY A 9 -7.31 -3.31 18.21
C GLY A 9 -8.31 -3.96 17.25
N ASP A 10 -9.52 -3.41 17.15
CA ASP A 10 -10.56 -4.02 16.31
C ASP A 10 -10.74 -3.29 14.98
N LEU A 11 -9.87 -3.59 14.01
CA LEU A 11 -10.30 -3.59 12.63
C LEU A 11 -11.17 -4.84 12.46
N ARG A 12 -12.47 -4.69 12.68
CA ARG A 12 -13.42 -5.77 12.39
C ARG A 12 -13.43 -6.02 10.89
N PRO A 13 -13.36 -7.28 10.43
CA PRO A 13 -13.63 -7.60 9.04
C PRO A 13 -15.06 -7.23 8.72
N ILE A 14 -15.26 -6.48 7.63
CA ILE A 14 -16.57 -6.23 7.05
C ILE A 14 -17.14 -7.59 6.62
N PRO A 15 -18.37 -7.98 7.05
CA PRO A 15 -18.90 -9.30 6.74
C PRO A 15 -19.16 -9.45 5.23
N ALA A 16 -18.58 -10.48 4.65
CA ALA A 16 -18.93 -10.97 3.33
C ALA A 16 -20.33 -11.59 3.37
N SER A 17 -21.36 -10.86 2.93
CA SER A 17 -22.59 -11.47 2.40
C SER A 17 -23.52 -10.44 1.78
N ARG A 18 -23.56 -10.38 0.44
CA ARG A 18 -24.80 -10.58 -0.37
C ARG A 18 -24.45 -10.54 -1.85
N VAL A 19 -24.54 -11.71 -2.41
CA VAL A 19 -24.50 -11.98 -3.85
C VAL A 19 -25.77 -11.41 -4.50
N PHE A 20 -25.63 -10.59 -5.54
CA PHE A 20 -26.56 -10.57 -6.65
C PHE A 20 -25.77 -10.55 -7.96
N GLY A 21 -26.00 -11.61 -8.75
CA GLY A 21 -25.34 -11.83 -10.01
C GLY A 21 -25.81 -10.89 -11.11
N PHE A 22 -24.88 -10.53 -11.99
CA PHE A 22 -25.17 -10.28 -13.41
C PHE A 22 -23.91 -10.56 -14.26
N ARG A 23 -24.03 -11.59 -15.14
CA ARG A 23 -23.33 -11.83 -16.40
C ARG A 23 -21.80 -11.73 -16.45
N ALA A 24 -21.18 -12.85 -16.22
CA ALA A 24 -19.87 -13.19 -16.79
C ALA A 24 -20.02 -13.55 -18.27
N ILE A 25 -19.64 -12.70 -19.18
CA ILE A 25 -19.15 -12.98 -20.55
C ILE A 25 -18.53 -11.66 -21.05
N LEU A 26 -17.24 -11.59 -21.15
CA LEU A 26 -16.32 -10.70 -21.85
C LEU A 26 -15.09 -10.23 -21.04
N VAL A 27 -14.57 -11.04 -20.13
CA VAL A 27 -13.46 -10.62 -19.25
C VAL A 27 -12.14 -11.34 -19.58
N LEU A 28 -12.14 -12.40 -20.39
CA LEU A 28 -10.92 -13.19 -20.61
C LEU A 28 -9.97 -12.66 -21.70
N ALA A 29 -10.44 -11.86 -22.65
CA ALA A 29 -9.56 -11.24 -23.67
C ALA A 29 -8.90 -9.94 -23.22
N GLY A 30 -9.44 -9.26 -22.18
CA GLY A 30 -8.90 -8.01 -21.64
C GLY A 30 -7.74 -8.18 -20.66
N ARG A 31 -7.64 -9.35 -20.01
CA ARG A 31 -6.63 -9.57 -18.94
C ARG A 31 -5.19 -9.68 -19.46
N ALA A 32 -4.96 -10.31 -20.60
CA ALA A 32 -3.62 -10.43 -21.17
C ALA A 32 -3.12 -9.10 -21.75
N ALA A 33 -3.97 -8.33 -22.41
CA ALA A 33 -3.63 -7.00 -22.94
C ALA A 33 -3.44 -5.95 -21.83
N HIS A 34 -4.15 -6.08 -20.70
CA HIS A 34 -4.03 -5.16 -19.56
C HIS A 34 -2.72 -5.39 -18.78
N LEU A 35 -2.22 -6.61 -18.70
CA LEU A 35 -0.93 -6.93 -18.08
C LEU A 35 0.28 -6.43 -18.89
N GLU A 36 0.16 -6.30 -20.22
CA GLU A 36 1.21 -5.73 -21.07
C GLU A 36 1.19 -4.19 -21.15
N ALA A 37 0.06 -3.55 -20.87
CA ALA A 37 -0.11 -2.10 -21.04
C ALA A 37 0.35 -1.26 -19.83
N VAL A 38 0.63 -1.84 -18.67
CA VAL A 38 0.97 -1.09 -17.44
C VAL A 38 2.48 -0.94 -17.27
N ARG A 39 3.18 -0.45 -18.29
CA ARG A 39 4.46 0.26 -18.13
C ARG A 39 4.22 1.77 -18.15
N GLN A 40 3.65 2.28 -17.10
CA GLN A 40 3.56 3.72 -16.89
C GLN A 40 4.96 4.26 -16.57
N ARG A 41 5.34 5.37 -17.18
CA ARG A 41 6.69 5.95 -17.06
C ARG A 41 6.59 7.43 -16.72
N ALA A 42 7.37 7.85 -15.74
CA ALA A 42 7.54 9.25 -15.36
C ALA A 42 9.02 9.58 -15.18
N GLY A 43 9.43 10.81 -15.40
CA GLY A 43 10.85 11.20 -15.37
C GLY A 43 11.26 11.89 -14.09
N VAL A 44 12.47 11.59 -13.59
CA VAL A 44 13.18 12.33 -12.55
C VAL A 44 14.55 12.73 -13.07
N LEU A 45 15.01 13.91 -12.70
CA LEU A 45 16.36 14.37 -13.06
C LEU A 45 17.40 13.79 -12.07
N SER A 46 18.48 13.22 -12.59
CA SER A 46 19.65 12.88 -11.80
C SER A 46 20.37 14.15 -11.33
N LYS A 47 21.32 14.01 -10.40
CA LYS A 47 22.17 15.14 -9.96
C LYS A 47 23.02 15.70 -11.10
N GLU A 48 23.36 14.86 -12.08
CA GLU A 48 24.13 15.22 -13.27
C GLU A 48 23.23 15.71 -14.43
N GLY A 49 21.91 15.90 -14.20
CA GLY A 49 20.98 16.42 -15.20
C GLY A 49 20.46 15.39 -16.21
N HIS A 50 20.75 14.10 -16.02
CA HIS A 50 20.19 13.04 -16.86
C HIS A 50 18.74 12.76 -16.46
N LEU A 51 17.86 12.57 -17.44
CA LEU A 51 16.48 12.16 -17.22
C LEU A 51 16.44 10.65 -16.92
N LEU A 52 16.19 10.31 -15.66
CA LEU A 52 15.94 8.93 -15.23
C LEU A 52 14.45 8.63 -15.31
N VAL A 53 14.10 7.45 -15.79
CA VAL A 53 12.69 7.04 -15.95
C VAL A 53 12.26 6.18 -14.78
N VAL A 54 11.25 6.65 -14.05
CA VAL A 54 10.55 5.83 -13.05
C VAL A 54 9.42 5.08 -13.75
N SER A 55 9.27 3.79 -13.46
CA SER A 55 8.16 2.97 -13.90
C SER A 55 7.67 2.08 -12.77
N ILE A 56 6.42 1.63 -12.88
CA ILE A 56 5.87 0.55 -12.06
C ILE A 56 5.48 -0.62 -12.96
N ARG A 57 5.71 -1.83 -12.51
CA ARG A 57 5.27 -3.06 -13.17
C ARG A 57 4.81 -4.09 -12.14
N PRO A 58 3.91 -5.00 -12.52
CA PRO A 58 3.52 -6.09 -11.62
C PRO A 58 4.72 -6.88 -11.10
N MET A 59 4.65 -7.32 -9.85
CA MET A 59 5.63 -8.26 -9.28
C MET A 59 5.51 -9.62 -9.97
N ASN A 60 6.64 -10.31 -10.11
CA ASN A 60 6.66 -11.73 -10.38
C ASN A 60 6.65 -12.55 -9.08
N GLU A 61 6.52 -13.88 -9.18
CA GLU A 61 6.41 -14.74 -8.00
C GLU A 61 7.62 -14.65 -7.06
N SER A 62 8.84 -14.62 -7.60
CA SER A 62 10.04 -14.53 -6.76
C SER A 62 10.15 -13.19 -6.03
N GLU A 63 9.76 -12.11 -6.69
CA GLU A 63 9.70 -10.76 -6.09
C GLU A 63 8.62 -10.68 -5.02
N PHE A 64 7.48 -11.32 -5.25
CA PHE A 64 6.40 -11.40 -4.26
C PHE A 64 6.83 -12.15 -3.00
N GLN A 65 7.49 -13.30 -3.13
CA GLN A 65 7.99 -14.04 -1.97
C GLN A 65 9.02 -13.24 -1.16
N ALA A 66 9.92 -12.53 -1.85
CA ALA A 66 10.89 -11.65 -1.20
C ALA A 66 10.20 -10.45 -0.51
N PHE A 67 9.23 -9.83 -1.18
CA PHE A 67 8.38 -8.77 -0.62
C PHE A 67 7.69 -9.24 0.66
N LEU A 68 6.93 -10.33 0.58
CA LEU A 68 6.12 -10.83 1.70
C LEU A 68 6.99 -11.12 2.93
N ALA A 69 8.13 -11.81 2.72
CA ALA A 69 9.07 -12.11 3.79
C ALA A 69 9.64 -10.84 4.46
N GLN A 70 9.88 -9.77 3.70
CA GLN A 70 10.39 -8.51 4.24
C GLN A 70 9.29 -7.68 4.89
N ASP A 71 8.13 -7.54 4.22
CA ASP A 71 7.05 -6.67 4.68
C ASP A 71 6.43 -7.15 6.00
N ILE A 72 6.29 -8.46 6.19
CA ILE A 72 5.88 -9.05 7.47
C ILE A 72 6.79 -8.60 8.62
N ARG A 73 8.11 -8.55 8.41
CA ARG A 73 9.07 -8.11 9.44
C ARG A 73 9.00 -6.60 9.66
N ASP A 74 8.95 -5.83 8.59
CA ASP A 74 8.93 -4.36 8.64
C ASP A 74 7.65 -3.89 9.34
N TYR A 75 6.50 -4.44 8.97
CA TYR A 75 5.22 -4.09 9.58
C TYR A 75 5.16 -4.48 11.06
N ALA A 76 5.67 -5.66 11.43
CA ALA A 76 5.78 -6.07 12.83
C ALA A 76 6.64 -5.08 13.64
N ALA A 77 7.81 -4.67 13.10
CA ALA A 77 8.70 -3.73 13.75
C ALA A 77 8.05 -2.34 13.93
N GLU A 78 7.36 -1.83 12.92
CA GLU A 78 6.65 -0.54 12.99
C GLU A 78 5.49 -0.59 14.00
N LYS A 79 4.76 -1.71 14.11
CA LYS A 79 3.70 -1.90 15.11
C LYS A 79 4.24 -1.94 16.55
N VAL A 80 5.40 -2.55 16.77
CA VAL A 80 6.08 -2.52 18.06
C VAL A 80 6.55 -1.10 18.39
N LYS A 81 7.23 -0.44 17.46
CA LYS A 81 7.74 0.92 17.62
C LYS A 81 6.64 1.94 17.92
N SER A 82 5.46 1.74 17.36
CA SER A 82 4.29 2.58 17.62
C SER A 82 3.52 2.21 18.90
N GLY A 83 3.97 1.20 19.66
CA GLY A 83 3.34 0.73 20.89
C GLY A 83 2.03 -0.03 20.67
N ASN A 84 1.70 -0.42 19.43
CA ASN A 84 0.45 -1.13 19.13
C ASN A 84 0.52 -2.62 19.45
N TRP A 85 1.72 -3.24 19.33
CA TRP A 85 1.95 -4.66 19.59
C TRP A 85 3.16 -4.88 20.49
N THR A 86 3.14 -5.99 21.21
CA THR A 86 4.32 -6.45 21.96
C THR A 86 5.32 -7.13 21.02
N PRO A 87 6.64 -7.13 21.32
CA PRO A 87 7.63 -7.79 20.48
C PRO A 87 7.34 -9.30 20.26
N ASP A 88 6.81 -9.99 21.27
CA ASP A 88 6.58 -11.44 21.25
C ASP A 88 5.45 -11.84 20.28
N GLU A 89 4.42 -11.01 20.14
CA GLU A 89 3.27 -11.30 19.28
C GLU A 89 3.39 -10.70 17.87
N ALA A 90 4.27 -9.70 17.69
CA ALA A 90 4.26 -8.82 16.53
C ALA A 90 4.44 -9.58 15.20
N LEU A 91 5.39 -10.51 15.13
CA LEU A 91 5.67 -11.24 13.89
C LEU A 91 4.52 -12.18 13.51
N HIS A 92 3.93 -12.83 14.50
CA HIS A 92 2.78 -13.72 14.28
C HIS A 92 1.57 -12.92 13.79
N ARG A 93 1.22 -11.84 14.46
CA ARG A 93 0.10 -10.95 14.08
C ARG A 93 0.30 -10.32 12.71
N SER A 94 1.54 -9.94 12.39
CA SER A 94 1.87 -9.41 11.07
C SER A 94 1.63 -10.45 9.97
N ARG A 95 2.09 -11.70 10.17
CA ARG A 95 1.85 -12.80 9.24
C ARG A 95 0.37 -13.04 9.02
N GLU A 96 -0.41 -13.18 10.09
CA GLU A 96 -1.86 -13.35 9.99
C GLU A 96 -2.55 -12.20 9.24
N ALA A 97 -2.08 -10.97 9.40
CA ALA A 97 -2.61 -9.83 8.67
C ALA A 97 -2.36 -9.95 7.16
N HIS A 98 -1.14 -10.35 6.76
CA HIS A 98 -0.81 -10.57 5.35
C HIS A 98 -1.56 -11.75 4.75
N ASP A 99 -1.69 -12.88 5.47
CA ASP A 99 -2.44 -14.05 5.02
C ASP A 99 -3.93 -13.72 4.77
N ARG A 100 -4.50 -12.83 5.58
CA ARG A 100 -5.88 -12.35 5.36
C ARG A 100 -6.02 -11.41 4.15
N LEU A 101 -5.02 -10.58 3.90
CA LEU A 101 -5.05 -9.59 2.82
C LEU A 101 -4.68 -10.21 1.47
N LEU A 102 -3.85 -11.26 1.48
CA LEU A 102 -3.30 -11.92 0.29
C LEU A 102 -3.53 -13.44 0.33
N PRO A 103 -4.79 -13.93 0.52
CA PRO A 103 -5.06 -15.36 0.68
C PRO A 103 -4.63 -16.19 -0.54
N ASP A 104 -4.62 -15.61 -1.74
CA ASP A 104 -4.22 -16.27 -2.98
C ASP A 104 -2.91 -15.69 -3.54
N GLY A 105 -2.08 -15.08 -2.68
CA GLY A 105 -0.82 -14.46 -3.05
C GLY A 105 -0.99 -13.37 -4.11
N LEU A 106 -0.17 -13.40 -5.18
CA LEU A 106 -0.24 -12.46 -6.31
C LEU A 106 -1.57 -12.50 -7.06
N THR A 107 -2.33 -13.59 -6.96
CA THR A 107 -3.60 -13.75 -7.67
C THR A 107 -4.80 -13.30 -6.84
N THR A 108 -4.58 -12.82 -5.63
CA THR A 108 -5.63 -12.28 -4.78
C THR A 108 -6.39 -11.16 -5.48
N HIS A 109 -7.71 -11.30 -5.53
CA HIS A 109 -8.57 -10.35 -6.23
C HIS A 109 -8.45 -8.94 -5.65
N ASN A 110 -8.47 -7.92 -6.52
CA ASN A 110 -8.37 -6.50 -6.15
C ASN A 110 -7.07 -6.11 -5.42
N GLN A 111 -6.03 -6.95 -5.44
CA GLN A 111 -4.72 -6.63 -4.92
C GLN A 111 -3.72 -6.41 -6.05
N HIS A 112 -3.04 -5.28 -6.05
CA HIS A 112 -2.12 -4.85 -7.10
C HIS A 112 -0.75 -4.60 -6.47
N LEU A 113 0.18 -5.52 -6.69
CA LEU A 113 1.54 -5.45 -6.17
C LEU A 113 2.52 -5.12 -7.29
N PHE A 114 3.23 -4.02 -7.15
CA PHE A 114 4.14 -3.51 -8.17
C PHE A 114 5.57 -3.39 -7.66
N ILE A 115 6.52 -3.62 -8.56
CA ILE A 115 7.91 -3.18 -8.43
C ILE A 115 8.02 -1.77 -8.98
N ILE A 116 8.70 -0.90 -8.24
CA ILE A 116 9.14 0.42 -8.71
C ILE A 116 10.51 0.24 -9.35
N GLU A 117 10.66 0.65 -10.59
CA GLU A 117 11.93 0.64 -11.32
C GLU A 117 12.43 2.06 -11.58
N LEU A 118 13.74 2.23 -11.56
CA LEU A 118 14.45 3.42 -12.03
C LEU A 118 15.38 2.97 -13.16
N ASP A 119 15.13 3.42 -14.40
CA ASP A 119 15.84 2.95 -15.61
C ASP A 119 15.93 1.41 -15.71
N THR A 120 14.81 0.73 -15.47
CA THR A 120 14.70 -0.74 -15.43
C THR A 120 15.32 -1.44 -14.22
N GLN A 121 16.03 -0.72 -13.35
CA GLN A 121 16.56 -1.27 -12.11
C GLN A 121 15.46 -1.29 -11.04
N PRO A 122 15.14 -2.44 -10.43
CA PRO A 122 14.25 -2.50 -9.27
C PRO A 122 14.82 -1.69 -8.10
N VAL A 123 14.05 -0.70 -7.62
CA VAL A 123 14.48 0.21 -6.54
C VAL A 123 13.46 0.33 -5.42
N GLY A 124 12.29 -0.30 -5.57
CA GLY A 124 11.23 -0.20 -4.58
C GLY A 124 10.03 -1.03 -4.95
N ARG A 125 8.97 -0.85 -4.19
CA ARG A 125 7.70 -1.55 -4.36
C ARG A 125 6.53 -0.70 -3.91
N VAL A 126 5.33 -1.01 -4.40
CA VAL A 126 4.08 -0.42 -3.93
C VAL A 126 2.95 -1.44 -4.00
N TRP A 127 2.06 -1.43 -3.01
CA TRP A 127 0.91 -2.30 -2.90
C TRP A 127 -0.37 -1.48 -2.76
N LEU A 128 -1.28 -1.64 -3.73
CA LEU A 128 -2.60 -1.03 -3.77
C LEU A 128 -3.68 -2.13 -3.66
N SER A 129 -4.64 -1.92 -2.82
CA SER A 129 -5.93 -2.63 -2.85
C SER A 129 -6.97 -1.76 -3.56
N SER A 130 -7.69 -2.34 -4.51
CA SER A 130 -8.76 -1.69 -5.26
C SER A 130 -10.14 -2.25 -4.94
N ASP A 131 -10.35 -2.74 -3.71
CA ASP A 131 -11.64 -3.31 -3.32
C ASP A 131 -12.76 -2.25 -3.48
N PRO A 132 -13.69 -2.44 -4.44
CA PRO A 132 -14.73 -1.46 -4.71
C PRO A 132 -15.78 -1.38 -3.59
N GLU A 133 -15.86 -2.38 -2.71
CA GLU A 133 -16.76 -2.38 -1.55
C GLU A 133 -16.13 -1.66 -0.34
N ALA A 134 -14.83 -1.40 -0.37
CA ALA A 134 -14.17 -0.61 0.65
C ALA A 134 -14.58 0.86 0.54
N ALA A 135 -15.29 1.34 1.56
CA ALA A 135 -15.57 2.76 1.86
C ALA A 135 -15.81 3.68 0.63
N GLY A 136 -16.82 3.40 -0.19
CA GLY A 136 -17.28 4.35 -1.21
C GLY A 136 -16.44 4.40 -2.50
N GLY A 137 -15.73 3.32 -2.84
CA GLY A 137 -14.91 3.23 -4.06
C GLY A 137 -13.51 3.83 -3.88
N ALA A 138 -13.02 3.90 -2.65
CA ALA A 138 -11.65 4.26 -2.33
C ALA A 138 -10.73 3.05 -2.49
N GLY A 139 -9.56 3.24 -3.10
CA GLY A 139 -8.46 2.29 -3.00
C GLY A 139 -7.65 2.53 -1.72
N PHE A 140 -6.94 1.49 -1.26
CA PHE A 140 -6.08 1.59 -0.08
C PHE A 140 -4.64 1.20 -0.40
N ILE A 141 -3.68 2.07 -0.07
CA ILE A 141 -2.25 1.82 -0.25
C ILE A 141 -1.72 1.19 1.03
N TYR A 142 -1.34 -0.09 0.95
CA TYR A 142 -0.83 -0.84 2.09
C TYR A 142 0.67 -0.65 2.30
N ASP A 143 1.45 -0.59 1.21
CA ASP A 143 2.91 -0.40 1.26
C ASP A 143 3.39 0.53 0.17
N LEU A 144 4.37 1.36 0.51
CA LEU A 144 5.22 2.14 -0.40
C LEU A 144 6.64 2.13 0.14
N PHE A 145 7.52 1.44 -0.53
CA PHE A 145 8.92 1.34 -0.15
C PHE A 145 9.85 1.75 -1.29
N VAL A 146 10.85 2.57 -0.98
CA VAL A 146 11.99 2.88 -1.86
C VAL A 146 13.27 2.58 -1.11
N ALA A 147 14.16 1.80 -1.72
CA ALA A 147 15.44 1.42 -1.15
C ALA A 147 16.31 2.64 -0.85
N GLN A 148 17.04 2.62 0.26
CA GLN A 148 17.76 3.76 0.81
C GLN A 148 18.65 4.53 -0.20
N PRO A 149 19.43 3.88 -1.08
CA PRO A 149 20.27 4.59 -2.06
C PRO A 149 19.48 5.42 -3.08
N PHE A 150 18.18 5.16 -3.24
CA PHE A 150 17.30 5.80 -4.22
C PHE A 150 16.32 6.80 -3.60
N ARG A 151 16.36 6.96 -2.28
CA ARG A 151 15.53 7.95 -1.56
C ARG A 151 15.96 9.38 -1.84
N ARG A 152 15.03 10.34 -1.62
CA ARG A 152 15.24 11.79 -1.80
C ARG A 152 15.62 12.20 -3.23
N LYS A 153 15.29 11.36 -4.21
CA LYS A 153 15.50 11.59 -5.65
C LYS A 153 14.18 11.72 -6.43
N GLY A 154 13.07 11.91 -5.74
CA GLY A 154 11.74 12.02 -6.38
C GLY A 154 11.10 10.69 -6.78
N VAL A 155 11.78 9.54 -6.62
CA VAL A 155 11.29 8.22 -7.06
C VAL A 155 9.92 7.88 -6.44
N ALA A 156 9.77 8.02 -5.12
CA ALA A 156 8.51 7.73 -4.44
C ALA A 156 7.36 8.63 -4.94
N ARG A 157 7.64 9.92 -5.19
CA ARG A 157 6.65 10.86 -5.73
C ARG A 157 6.17 10.42 -7.12
N GLN A 158 7.10 10.04 -8.00
CA GLN A 158 6.73 9.59 -9.35
C GLN A 158 5.99 8.24 -9.32
N ALA A 159 6.41 7.31 -8.47
CA ALA A 159 5.72 6.04 -8.28
C ALA A 159 4.27 6.24 -7.80
N MET A 160 4.04 7.19 -6.88
CA MET A 160 2.69 7.53 -6.42
C MET A 160 1.83 8.12 -7.54
N LEU A 161 2.36 9.05 -8.34
CA LEU A 161 1.62 9.62 -9.48
C LEU A 161 1.23 8.54 -10.50
N LEU A 162 2.15 7.60 -10.80
CA LEU A 162 1.85 6.45 -11.65
C LEU A 162 0.79 5.52 -11.04
N LEU A 163 0.83 5.32 -9.73
CA LEU A 163 -0.16 4.54 -9.01
C LEU A 163 -1.55 5.20 -9.04
N GLU A 164 -1.61 6.52 -8.88
CA GLU A 164 -2.84 7.31 -8.96
C GLU A 164 -3.47 7.21 -10.37
N GLU A 165 -2.65 7.29 -11.42
CA GLU A 165 -3.11 7.08 -12.80
C GLU A 165 -3.65 5.66 -12.99
N HIS A 166 -2.95 4.64 -12.46
CA HIS A 166 -3.43 3.27 -12.48
C HIS A 166 -4.77 3.12 -11.75
N ALA A 167 -4.90 3.70 -10.56
CA ALA A 167 -6.11 3.68 -9.74
C ALA A 167 -7.31 4.33 -10.48
N LEU A 168 -7.09 5.46 -11.15
CA LEU A 168 -8.09 6.08 -12.01
C LEU A 168 -8.52 5.16 -13.16
N GLY A 169 -7.57 4.44 -13.77
CA GLY A 169 -7.86 3.42 -14.79
C GLY A 169 -8.71 2.26 -14.30
N LEU A 170 -8.63 1.93 -13.00
CA LEU A 170 -9.49 0.96 -12.32
C LEU A 170 -10.87 1.53 -11.93
N GLY A 171 -11.11 2.82 -12.14
CA GLY A 171 -12.36 3.50 -11.78
C GLY A 171 -12.43 3.96 -10.32
N LEU A 172 -11.32 3.91 -9.57
CA LEU A 172 -11.27 4.39 -8.20
C LEU A 172 -11.41 5.92 -8.17
N LYS A 173 -12.13 6.44 -7.17
CA LYS A 173 -12.40 7.87 -7.03
C LYS A 173 -11.48 8.56 -6.02
N SER A 174 -10.87 7.78 -5.15
CA SER A 174 -9.96 8.27 -4.12
C SER A 174 -9.00 7.17 -3.67
N LEU A 175 -7.89 7.58 -3.08
CA LEU A 175 -6.92 6.69 -2.44
C LEU A 175 -6.80 7.06 -0.97
N ALA A 176 -6.69 6.07 -0.12
CA ALA A 176 -6.41 6.21 1.29
C ALA A 176 -5.14 5.43 1.66
N LEU A 177 -4.50 5.81 2.73
CA LEU A 177 -3.35 5.11 3.30
C LEU A 177 -3.29 5.32 4.81
N HIS A 178 -2.50 4.49 5.48
CA HIS A 178 -2.09 4.72 6.85
C HIS A 178 -0.61 5.06 6.93
N VAL A 179 -0.26 6.09 7.68
CA VAL A 179 1.13 6.47 7.93
C VAL A 179 1.37 6.63 9.43
N PHE A 180 2.43 6.05 9.94
CA PHE A 180 2.80 6.19 11.34
C PHE A 180 3.22 7.64 11.65
N GLY A 181 2.80 8.17 12.81
CA GLY A 181 3.05 9.54 13.22
C GLY A 181 4.53 9.95 13.23
N HIS A 182 5.43 9.00 13.53
CA HIS A 182 6.88 9.21 13.52
C HIS A 182 7.51 9.23 12.11
N ASN A 183 6.79 8.79 11.07
CA ASN A 183 7.28 8.78 9.68
C ASN A 183 7.05 10.15 9.01
N VAL A 184 7.77 11.16 9.50
CA VAL A 184 7.65 12.55 9.03
C VAL A 184 7.93 12.68 7.53
N ALA A 185 8.89 11.90 7.00
CA ALA A 185 9.26 11.98 5.60
C ALA A 185 8.14 11.46 4.66
N ALA A 186 7.46 10.38 5.04
CA ALA A 186 6.34 9.86 4.27
C ALA A 186 5.13 10.80 4.36
N ARG A 187 4.84 11.35 5.55
CA ARG A 187 3.76 12.33 5.72
C ARG A 187 3.96 13.54 4.82
N ALA A 188 5.15 14.14 4.83
CA ALA A 188 5.45 15.28 3.95
C ALA A 188 5.26 14.93 2.46
N LEU A 189 5.67 13.72 2.02
CA LEU A 189 5.43 13.27 0.66
C LEU A 189 3.94 13.21 0.32
N TYR A 190 3.12 12.63 1.20
CA TYR A 190 1.69 12.49 0.95
C TYR A 190 0.97 13.84 0.98
N GLU A 191 1.32 14.73 1.92
CA GLU A 191 0.79 16.09 1.98
C GLU A 191 1.14 16.88 0.69
N ASP A 192 2.37 16.77 0.18
CA ASP A 192 2.81 17.38 -1.09
C ASP A 192 2.07 16.80 -2.31
N LEU A 193 1.55 15.59 -2.23
CA LEU A 193 0.72 14.94 -3.25
C LEU A 193 -0.77 15.24 -3.10
N GLY A 194 -1.15 16.00 -2.06
CA GLY A 194 -2.54 16.40 -1.83
C GLY A 194 -3.34 15.45 -0.94
N TYR A 195 -2.70 14.48 -0.28
CA TYR A 195 -3.37 13.65 0.71
C TYR A 195 -3.65 14.48 1.97
N ALA A 196 -4.86 14.42 2.47
CA ALA A 196 -5.28 15.10 3.69
C ALA A 196 -5.36 14.12 4.87
N ILE A 197 -5.04 14.60 6.06
CA ILE A 197 -5.22 13.84 7.31
C ILE A 197 -6.71 13.67 7.57
N THR A 198 -7.17 12.41 7.65
CA THR A 198 -8.57 12.07 7.95
C THR A 198 -8.77 11.67 9.41
N ASN A 199 -7.77 11.00 10.02
CA ASN A 199 -7.81 10.55 11.40
C ASN A 199 -6.44 10.70 12.06
N VAL A 200 -6.43 10.97 13.36
CA VAL A 200 -5.21 11.02 14.18
C VAL A 200 -5.44 10.19 15.45
N ASN A 201 -4.57 9.23 15.72
CA ASN A 201 -4.54 8.50 16.97
C ASN A 201 -3.50 9.13 17.91
N MET A 202 -3.90 9.45 19.13
CA MET A 202 -3.03 10.02 20.15
C MET A 202 -3.07 9.15 21.41
N ALA A 203 -1.94 8.95 22.07
CA ALA A 203 -1.84 8.21 23.32
C ALA A 203 -0.97 9.00 24.31
N LYS A 204 -1.26 8.83 25.60
CA LYS A 204 -0.46 9.35 26.72
C LYS A 204 -0.26 8.23 27.74
N GLU A 205 0.98 7.94 28.08
CA GLU A 205 1.28 7.10 29.22
C GLU A 205 1.02 7.86 30.53
N LEU A 206 0.31 7.21 31.46
CA LEU A 206 0.06 7.77 32.77
C LEU A 206 1.05 7.14 33.75
N SER A 207 1.94 7.95 34.32
CA SER A 207 2.76 7.56 35.46
C SER A 207 1.99 7.83 36.76
N ALA A 208 1.98 6.86 37.69
CA ALA A 208 1.55 7.14 39.07
C ALA A 208 2.49 8.20 39.66
N ALA A 209 1.90 9.20 40.34
CA ALA A 209 2.63 10.24 41.07
C ALA A 209 3.30 9.64 42.32
#